data_002ec75108ecedca1c32e8480f619460
#
_entry.id   002ec75108ecedca1c32e8480f619460
#
_cell.length_a   1.000
_cell.length_b   1.000
_cell.length_c   1.000
_cell.angle_alpha   90.00
_cell.angle_beta   90.00
_cell.angle_gamma   90.00
#
_symmetry.space_group_name_H-M   'P 1'
#
loop_
_entity.id
_entity.type
_entity.pdbx_description
1 polymer ?
#
loop_
_entity_poly.entity_id
_entity_poly.type
_entity_poly.pdbx_seq_one_letter_code
_entity_poly.pdbx_strand_id
1 'polypeptide(L)'
;KDALISKSYDLKKYLEEISKRAEAVRMGAVLRTVDNMLKITTDGRKAALDMRLVDSSLSVGCQSKVGRCVENVANIYFRTMKDRLTQVIFCDYSTPKKGFNIYDDIKVRLKNLGIPENEIAFAHSANTEKKRKQLFDDVRKGKIRVILGSTFKIGMGVNIQDRLIALHYIDVPWRPADVGRILRTFKIKKNVEVT
;
A
#
# COMPACT_ATOMS: atom_id res chain seq x y z
N LYS A 1 -2.49 -10.31 -11.41
CA LYS A 1 -2.80 -11.57 -10.66
C LYS A 1 -3.28 -11.20 -9.28
N ASP A 2 -4.49 -11.61 -8.92
CA ASP A 2 -4.99 -11.42 -7.57
C ASP A 2 -4.34 -12.44 -6.64
N ALA A 3 -3.63 -11.97 -5.62
CA ALA A 3 -3.09 -12.83 -4.58
C ALA A 3 -4.19 -13.04 -3.52
N LEU A 4 -4.85 -14.18 -3.56
CA LEU A 4 -5.84 -14.55 -2.55
C LEU A 4 -5.14 -14.90 -1.23
N ILE A 5 -5.52 -14.20 -0.17
CA ILE A 5 -5.03 -14.44 1.19
C ILE A 5 -6.22 -14.81 2.06
N SER A 6 -6.12 -15.93 2.78
CA SER A 6 -7.18 -16.35 3.71
C SER A 6 -7.30 -15.34 4.86
N LYS A 7 -8.55 -15.08 5.30
CA LYS A 7 -8.80 -14.23 6.46
C LYS A 7 -8.28 -14.89 7.74
N SER A 8 -7.48 -14.16 8.51
CA SER A 8 -7.06 -14.63 9.84
C SER A 8 -8.27 -14.73 10.78
N TYR A 9 -8.10 -15.49 11.88
CA TYR A 9 -9.12 -15.59 12.92
C TYR A 9 -9.48 -14.22 13.51
N ASP A 10 -8.46 -13.41 13.85
CA ASP A 10 -8.65 -12.07 14.40
C ASP A 10 -9.42 -11.15 13.45
N LEU A 11 -9.12 -11.20 12.14
CA LEU A 11 -9.86 -10.44 11.16
C LEU A 11 -11.32 -10.87 11.07
N LYS A 12 -11.62 -12.17 11.13
CA LYS A 12 -13.01 -12.66 11.12
C LYS A 12 -13.78 -12.14 12.33
N LYS A 13 -13.21 -12.28 13.54
CA LYS A 13 -13.80 -11.79 14.77
C LYS A 13 -14.04 -10.28 14.73
N TYR A 14 -13.07 -9.51 14.25
CA TYR A 14 -13.19 -8.06 14.13
C TYR A 14 -14.28 -7.65 13.12
N LEU A 15 -14.44 -8.38 12.02
CA LEU A 15 -15.52 -8.12 11.05
C LEU A 15 -16.91 -8.37 11.64
N GLU A 16 -17.07 -9.31 12.57
CA GLU A 16 -18.32 -9.50 13.32
C GLU A 16 -18.62 -8.30 14.22
N GLU A 17 -17.60 -7.75 14.90
CA GLU A 17 -17.73 -6.52 15.69
C GLU A 17 -18.12 -5.31 14.80
N ILE A 18 -17.47 -5.16 13.65
CA ILE A 18 -17.80 -4.14 12.65
C ILE A 18 -19.27 -4.25 12.21
N SER A 19 -19.75 -5.46 11.98
CA SER A 19 -21.16 -5.70 11.58
C SER A 19 -22.13 -5.28 12.68
N LYS A 20 -21.85 -5.65 13.94
CA LYS A 20 -22.67 -5.23 15.10
C LYS A 20 -22.69 -3.71 15.28
N ARG A 21 -21.53 -3.06 15.13
CA ARG A 21 -21.45 -1.58 15.18
C ARG A 21 -22.27 -0.94 14.08
N ALA A 22 -22.19 -1.46 12.84
CA ALA A 22 -22.97 -0.94 11.72
C ALA A 22 -24.48 -1.07 11.94
N GLU A 23 -24.93 -2.17 12.53
CA GLU A 23 -26.32 -2.40 12.88
C GLU A 23 -26.80 -1.42 13.97
N ALA A 24 -26.03 -1.23 15.04
CA ALA A 24 -26.33 -0.28 16.10
C ALA A 24 -26.45 1.17 15.57
N VAL A 25 -25.58 1.57 14.64
CA VAL A 25 -25.66 2.89 14.00
C VAL A 25 -26.92 3.00 13.12
N ARG A 26 -27.29 1.96 12.37
CA ARG A 26 -28.50 1.93 11.54
C ARG A 26 -29.78 2.04 12.38
N MET A 27 -29.80 1.38 13.53
CA MET A 27 -30.93 1.42 14.48
C MET A 27 -31.00 2.72 15.29
N GLY A 28 -30.01 3.61 15.16
CA GLY A 28 -29.93 4.85 15.96
C GLY A 28 -29.59 4.62 17.43
N ALA A 29 -29.10 3.43 17.78
CA ALA A 29 -28.73 3.07 19.15
C ALA A 29 -27.44 3.73 19.66
N VAL A 30 -26.66 4.37 18.76
CA VAL A 30 -25.39 5.03 19.08
C VAL A 30 -25.38 6.45 18.50
N LEU A 31 -24.89 7.41 19.29
CA LEU A 31 -24.73 8.79 18.84
C LEU A 31 -23.72 8.86 17.68
N ARG A 32 -24.03 9.63 16.65
CA ARG A 32 -23.19 9.80 15.45
C ARG A 32 -21.79 10.37 15.76
N THR A 33 -21.65 11.06 16.88
CA THR A 33 -20.37 11.58 17.39
C THR A 33 -19.49 10.48 18.00
N VAL A 34 -20.09 9.42 18.52
CA VAL A 34 -19.41 8.26 19.10
C VAL A 34 -19.01 7.26 18.01
N ASP A 35 -19.99 6.87 17.17
CA ASP A 35 -19.74 5.98 16.04
C ASP A 35 -20.64 6.33 14.84
N ASN A 36 -20.13 6.05 13.63
CA ASN A 36 -20.85 6.33 12.40
C ASN A 36 -20.34 5.45 11.25
N MET A 37 -21.09 5.35 10.16
CA MET A 37 -20.76 4.48 9.04
C MET A 37 -19.42 4.80 8.39
N LEU A 38 -18.99 6.08 8.37
CA LEU A 38 -17.68 6.47 7.82
C LEU A 38 -16.53 5.92 8.67
N LYS A 39 -16.63 6.05 10.00
CA LYS A 39 -15.65 5.51 10.95
C LYS A 39 -15.58 3.99 10.85
N ILE A 40 -16.72 3.33 10.88
CA ILE A 40 -16.85 1.87 10.77
C ILE A 40 -16.22 1.36 9.47
N THR A 41 -16.54 2.00 8.34
CA THR A 41 -15.96 1.64 7.03
C THR A 41 -14.45 1.85 7.02
N THR A 42 -13.96 2.94 7.59
CA THR A 42 -12.51 3.23 7.68
C THR A 42 -11.80 2.19 8.54
N ASP A 43 -12.37 1.83 9.68
CA ASP A 43 -11.80 0.83 10.58
C ASP A 43 -11.78 -0.56 9.90
N GLY A 44 -12.86 -0.94 9.23
CA GLY A 44 -12.92 -2.19 8.46
C GLY A 44 -11.86 -2.26 7.35
N ARG A 45 -11.59 -1.15 6.67
CA ARG A 45 -10.55 -1.07 5.63
C ARG A 45 -9.15 -1.14 6.21
N LYS A 46 -8.90 -0.51 7.35
CA LYS A 46 -7.63 -0.64 8.08
C LYS A 46 -7.39 -2.08 8.51
N ALA A 47 -8.40 -2.71 9.13
CA ALA A 47 -8.33 -4.12 9.54
C ALA A 47 -8.08 -5.06 8.35
N ALA A 48 -8.73 -4.80 7.21
CA ALA A 48 -8.54 -5.58 5.98
C ALA A 48 -7.16 -5.38 5.34
N LEU A 49 -6.50 -4.25 5.59
CA LEU A 49 -5.11 -4.01 5.17
C LEU A 49 -4.14 -4.72 6.12
N ASP A 50 -4.23 -4.39 7.41
CA ASP A 50 -3.42 -5.00 8.47
C ASP A 50 -4.10 -4.78 9.83
N MET A 51 -4.35 -5.86 10.57
CA MET A 51 -5.03 -5.82 11.88
C MET A 51 -4.30 -4.95 12.91
N ARG A 52 -2.99 -4.80 12.81
CA ARG A 52 -2.18 -3.92 13.69
C ARG A 52 -2.54 -2.43 13.55
N LEU A 53 -3.24 -2.03 12.49
CA LEU A 53 -3.74 -0.65 12.33
C LEU A 53 -4.95 -0.34 13.21
N VAL A 54 -5.62 -1.36 13.73
CA VAL A 54 -6.76 -1.25 14.63
C VAL A 54 -6.46 -1.79 16.02
N ASP A 55 -5.57 -2.77 16.13
CA ASP A 55 -5.10 -3.33 17.39
C ASP A 55 -3.58 -3.55 17.32
N SER A 56 -2.82 -2.65 17.94
CA SER A 56 -1.36 -2.68 17.94
C SER A 56 -0.75 -3.79 18.79
N SER A 57 -1.55 -4.51 19.59
CA SER A 57 -1.09 -5.64 20.38
C SER A 57 -0.90 -6.91 19.55
N LEU A 58 -1.50 -6.96 18.36
CA LEU A 58 -1.44 -8.13 17.50
C LEU A 58 -0.08 -8.28 16.83
N SER A 59 0.40 -9.52 16.75
CA SER A 59 1.60 -9.87 16.02
C SER A 59 1.32 -10.02 14.52
N VAL A 60 2.36 -9.87 13.72
CA VAL A 60 2.26 -10.07 12.27
C VAL A 60 2.04 -11.56 11.96
N GLY A 61 0.90 -11.88 11.39
CA GLY A 61 0.73 -13.20 10.75
C GLY A 61 1.63 -13.34 9.52
N CYS A 62 2.26 -14.50 9.36
CA CYS A 62 3.14 -14.79 8.20
C CYS A 62 2.41 -14.64 6.85
N GLN A 63 1.09 -14.73 6.83
CA GLN A 63 0.25 -14.65 5.63
C GLN A 63 -0.54 -13.33 5.53
N SER A 64 0.05 -12.21 5.96
CA SER A 64 -0.60 -10.91 5.80
C SER A 64 -0.45 -10.38 4.36
N LYS A 65 -1.36 -9.46 3.94
CA LYS A 65 -1.23 -8.77 2.65
C LYS A 65 0.12 -8.06 2.52
N VAL A 66 0.56 -7.45 3.60
CA VAL A 66 1.86 -6.76 3.66
C VAL A 66 3.00 -7.75 3.47
N GLY A 67 2.97 -8.90 4.16
CA GLY A 67 3.97 -9.96 3.99
C GLY A 67 4.03 -10.46 2.55
N ARG A 68 2.89 -10.77 1.94
CA ARG A 68 2.82 -11.21 0.55
C ARG A 68 3.30 -10.15 -0.45
N CYS A 69 2.97 -8.88 -0.20
CA CYS A 69 3.49 -7.78 -1.01
C CYS A 69 5.02 -7.71 -0.92
N VAL A 70 5.58 -7.76 0.28
CA VAL A 70 7.04 -7.74 0.51
C VAL A 70 7.74 -8.89 -0.22
N GLU A 71 7.20 -10.11 -0.15
CA GLU A 71 7.73 -11.27 -0.87
C GLU A 71 7.72 -11.05 -2.40
N ASN A 72 6.60 -10.58 -2.95
CA ASN A 72 6.48 -10.30 -4.38
C ASN A 72 7.48 -9.22 -4.82
N VAL A 73 7.57 -8.13 -4.06
CA VAL A 73 8.51 -7.04 -4.34
C VAL A 73 9.95 -7.54 -4.31
N ALA A 74 10.33 -8.32 -3.30
CA ALA A 74 11.68 -8.86 -3.19
C ALA A 74 12.02 -9.82 -4.35
N ASN A 75 11.10 -10.72 -4.70
CA ASN A 75 11.27 -11.64 -5.82
C ASN A 75 11.49 -10.90 -7.14
N ILE A 76 10.69 -9.87 -7.41
CA ILE A 76 10.83 -9.06 -8.63
C ILE A 76 12.12 -8.24 -8.57
N TYR A 77 12.45 -7.66 -7.39
CA TYR A 77 13.67 -6.89 -7.21
C TYR A 77 14.92 -7.70 -7.57
N PHE A 78 15.10 -8.90 -7.02
CA PHE A 78 16.24 -9.73 -7.28
C PHE A 78 16.27 -10.27 -8.71
N ARG A 79 15.13 -10.68 -9.25
CA ARG A 79 14.99 -11.15 -10.62
C ARG A 79 15.40 -10.09 -11.65
N THR A 80 15.16 -8.83 -11.36
CA THR A 80 15.41 -7.70 -12.28
C THR A 80 16.59 -6.83 -11.87
N MET A 81 17.53 -7.38 -11.08
CA MET A 81 18.67 -6.63 -10.54
C MET A 81 19.56 -6.06 -11.64
N LYS A 82 19.86 -6.84 -12.68
CA LYS A 82 20.71 -6.42 -13.80
C LYS A 82 20.15 -5.22 -14.56
N ASP A 83 18.83 -5.22 -14.79
CA ASP A 83 18.14 -4.18 -15.56
C ASP A 83 17.72 -2.98 -14.71
N ARG A 84 17.89 -3.07 -13.38
CA ARG A 84 17.48 -2.06 -12.40
C ARG A 84 16.05 -1.59 -12.60
N LEU A 85 15.12 -2.54 -12.83
CA LEU A 85 13.71 -2.23 -13.01
C LEU A 85 13.07 -1.78 -11.71
N THR A 86 12.03 -0.97 -11.82
CA THR A 86 11.39 -0.27 -10.70
C THR A 86 10.00 -0.82 -10.42
N GLN A 87 9.57 -0.71 -9.17
CA GLN A 87 8.27 -1.16 -8.69
C GLN A 87 7.58 -0.06 -7.89
N VAL A 88 6.26 0.00 -7.96
CA VAL A 88 5.44 0.93 -7.19
C VAL A 88 4.54 0.15 -6.24
N ILE A 89 4.49 0.58 -4.97
CA ILE A 89 3.56 0.07 -3.97
C ILE A 89 2.58 1.19 -3.63
N PHE A 90 1.30 0.96 -3.88
CA PHE A 90 0.22 1.87 -3.51
C PHE A 90 -0.38 1.48 -2.16
N CYS A 91 -0.37 2.46 -1.23
CA CYS A 91 -1.00 2.34 0.08
C CYS A 91 -1.60 3.69 0.49
N ASP A 92 -2.93 3.75 0.59
CA ASP A 92 -3.67 4.97 0.91
C ASP A 92 -4.01 5.10 2.40
N TYR A 93 -4.21 3.97 3.10
CA TYR A 93 -4.73 3.95 4.48
C TYR A 93 -3.70 4.08 5.59
N SER A 94 -2.43 3.89 5.33
CA SER A 94 -1.38 3.96 6.35
C SER A 94 -0.16 4.71 5.86
N THR A 95 -0.37 5.99 5.53
CA THR A 95 0.72 6.89 5.14
C THR A 95 1.69 7.13 6.28
N PRO A 96 2.93 7.56 6.00
CA PRO A 96 3.96 7.79 7.03
C PRO A 96 3.47 8.74 8.13
N LYS A 97 3.58 8.29 9.38
CA LYS A 97 3.20 9.05 10.60
C LYS A 97 4.02 8.56 11.79
N LYS A 98 3.99 9.30 12.90
CA LYS A 98 4.56 8.82 14.16
C LYS A 98 3.87 7.53 14.62
N GLY A 99 4.64 6.58 15.15
CA GLY A 99 4.18 5.27 15.56
C GLY A 99 4.08 4.28 14.40
N PHE A 100 3.38 3.16 14.60
CA PHE A 100 3.25 2.11 13.60
C PHE A 100 2.56 2.62 12.33
N ASN A 101 3.18 2.34 11.19
CA ASN A 101 2.60 2.53 9.87
C ASN A 101 3.15 1.50 8.88
N ILE A 102 2.38 1.20 7.86
CA ILE A 102 2.71 0.16 6.87
C ILE A 102 3.92 0.53 6.01
N TYR A 103 4.17 1.81 5.76
CA TYR A 103 5.32 2.25 4.95
C TYR A 103 6.64 1.87 5.61
N ASP A 104 6.78 2.19 6.90
CA ASP A 104 7.98 1.86 7.66
C ASP A 104 8.12 0.35 7.85
N ASP A 105 7.01 -0.36 8.09
CA ASP A 105 7.01 -1.83 8.22
C ASP A 105 7.50 -2.51 6.92
N ILE A 106 6.97 -2.09 5.76
CA ILE A 106 7.42 -2.61 4.46
C ILE A 106 8.90 -2.29 4.25
N LYS A 107 9.33 -1.06 4.51
CA LYS A 107 10.73 -0.64 4.34
C LYS A 107 11.67 -1.49 5.19
N VAL A 108 11.34 -1.69 6.47
CA VAL A 108 12.14 -2.54 7.38
C VAL A 108 12.23 -3.98 6.86
N ARG A 109 11.11 -4.56 6.43
CA ARG A 109 11.08 -5.94 5.91
C ARG A 109 11.88 -6.09 4.63
N LEU A 110 11.77 -5.14 3.69
CA LEU A 110 12.54 -5.17 2.44
C LEU A 110 14.05 -5.04 2.72
N LYS A 111 14.44 -4.20 3.68
CA LYS A 111 15.82 -4.10 4.14
C LYS A 111 16.34 -5.43 4.73
N ASN A 112 15.52 -6.08 5.56
CA ASN A 112 15.85 -7.37 6.17
C ASN A 112 16.02 -8.49 5.12
N LEU A 113 15.37 -8.36 3.96
CA LEU A 113 15.56 -9.24 2.80
C LEU A 113 16.76 -8.86 1.93
N GLY A 114 17.54 -7.83 2.29
CA GLY A 114 18.76 -7.43 1.61
C GLY A 114 18.58 -6.35 0.54
N ILE A 115 17.42 -5.68 0.46
CA ILE A 115 17.23 -4.54 -0.44
C ILE A 115 17.85 -3.28 0.20
N PRO A 116 18.78 -2.59 -0.48
CA PRO A 116 19.43 -1.40 0.06
C PRO A 116 18.43 -0.28 0.38
N GLU A 117 18.60 0.36 1.54
CA GLU A 117 17.71 1.42 2.00
C GLU A 117 17.62 2.60 1.03
N ASN A 118 18.72 2.96 0.40
CA ASN A 118 18.80 4.04 -0.58
C ASN A 118 18.09 3.73 -1.91
N GLU A 119 17.68 2.50 -2.14
CA GLU A 119 16.87 2.10 -3.30
C GLU A 119 15.36 2.04 -3.00
N ILE A 120 14.97 2.33 -1.74
CA ILE A 120 13.58 2.38 -1.29
C ILE A 120 13.22 3.83 -0.94
N ALA A 121 12.16 4.37 -1.51
CA ALA A 121 11.73 5.74 -1.23
C ALA A 121 10.23 5.86 -0.98
N PHE A 122 9.86 6.89 -0.22
CA PHE A 122 8.47 7.28 0.00
C PHE A 122 8.14 8.54 -0.80
N ALA A 123 7.10 8.51 -1.61
CA ALA A 123 6.64 9.69 -2.34
C ALA A 123 6.23 10.84 -1.41
N HIS A 124 5.84 10.52 -0.16
CA HIS A 124 5.48 11.48 0.86
C HIS A 124 6.68 12.29 1.39
N SER A 125 7.91 11.79 1.26
CA SER A 125 9.12 12.52 1.69
C SER A 125 9.47 13.69 0.75
N ALA A 126 8.92 13.70 -0.45
CA ALA A 126 9.16 14.74 -1.45
C ALA A 126 8.12 15.88 -1.32
N ASN A 127 8.30 16.74 -0.30
CA ASN A 127 7.35 17.78 0.06
C ASN A 127 7.40 19.02 -0.84
N THR A 128 8.45 19.19 -1.66
CA THR A 128 8.59 20.28 -2.61
C THR A 128 8.62 19.77 -4.03
N GLU A 129 8.25 20.62 -4.99
CA GLU A 129 8.25 20.26 -6.41
C GLU A 129 9.66 19.85 -6.88
N LYS A 130 10.69 20.54 -6.43
CA LYS A 130 12.09 20.20 -6.73
C LYS A 130 12.45 18.79 -6.22
N LYS A 131 12.12 18.48 -4.95
CA LYS A 131 12.36 17.14 -4.37
C LYS A 131 11.56 16.06 -5.10
N ARG A 132 10.31 16.38 -5.48
CA ARG A 132 9.44 15.47 -6.22
C ARG A 132 10.02 15.17 -7.60
N LYS A 133 10.47 16.18 -8.34
CA LYS A 133 11.12 16.01 -9.63
C LYS A 133 12.37 15.14 -9.50
N GLN A 134 13.24 15.44 -8.52
CA GLN A 134 14.45 14.65 -8.27
C GLN A 134 14.13 13.18 -7.93
N LEU A 135 13.15 12.94 -7.05
CA LEU A 135 12.73 11.59 -6.68
C LEU A 135 12.33 10.77 -7.92
N PHE A 136 11.48 11.34 -8.79
CA PHE A 136 11.02 10.63 -9.99
C PHE A 136 12.10 10.50 -11.05
N ASP A 137 13.06 11.42 -11.13
CA ASP A 137 14.26 11.27 -11.95
C ASP A 137 15.12 10.09 -11.48
N ASP A 138 15.29 9.94 -10.16
CA ASP A 138 16.04 8.83 -9.58
C ASP A 138 15.33 7.47 -9.79
N VAL A 139 13.98 7.45 -9.78
CA VAL A 139 13.19 6.27 -10.16
C VAL A 139 13.41 5.94 -11.65
N ARG A 140 13.31 6.90 -12.56
CA ARG A 140 13.55 6.67 -14.00
C ARG A 140 14.95 6.15 -14.31
N LYS A 141 15.95 6.63 -13.56
CA LYS A 141 17.35 6.18 -13.70
C LYS A 141 17.60 4.81 -13.04
N GLY A 142 16.62 4.26 -12.32
CA GLY A 142 16.76 3.02 -11.58
C GLY A 142 17.65 3.14 -10.33
N LYS A 143 17.92 4.35 -9.82
CA LYS A 143 18.59 4.56 -8.53
C LYS A 143 17.66 4.16 -7.39
N ILE A 144 16.40 4.56 -7.48
CA ILE A 144 15.32 4.10 -6.60
C ILE A 144 14.55 3.03 -7.35
N ARG A 145 14.49 1.84 -6.79
CA ARG A 145 13.88 0.67 -7.41
C ARG A 145 12.53 0.29 -6.80
N VAL A 146 12.28 0.71 -5.56
CA VAL A 146 11.00 0.52 -4.89
C VAL A 146 10.50 1.86 -4.39
N ILE A 147 9.34 2.32 -4.89
CA ILE A 147 8.71 3.54 -4.42
C ILE A 147 7.35 3.22 -3.79
N LEU A 148 7.13 3.72 -2.57
CA LEU A 148 5.86 3.64 -1.87
C LEU A 148 5.15 4.99 -1.90
N GLY A 149 3.85 4.98 -2.16
CA GLY A 149 3.06 6.20 -2.13
C GLY A 149 1.57 5.95 -2.17
N SER A 150 0.80 6.97 -1.85
CA SER A 150 -0.65 6.94 -2.05
C SER A 150 -1.00 7.12 -3.53
N THR A 151 -2.18 6.65 -3.88
CA THR A 151 -2.79 6.87 -5.20
C THR A 151 -2.77 8.35 -5.60
N PHE A 152 -2.98 9.25 -4.65
CA PHE A 152 -2.92 10.70 -4.86
C PHE A 152 -1.50 11.19 -5.15
N LYS A 153 -0.49 10.71 -4.41
CA LYS A 153 0.89 11.19 -4.53
C LYS A 153 1.62 10.68 -5.77
N ILE A 154 1.35 9.45 -6.20
CA ILE A 154 2.03 8.83 -7.35
C ILE A 154 1.12 8.78 -8.59
N GLY A 155 -0.20 8.65 -8.40
CA GLY A 155 -1.14 8.34 -9.49
C GLY A 155 -1.43 9.47 -10.48
N MET A 156 -1.00 10.71 -10.23
CA MET A 156 -1.30 11.84 -11.10
C MET A 156 -0.03 12.48 -11.69
N GLY A 157 0.10 12.42 -13.02
CA GLY A 157 1.08 13.18 -13.77
C GLY A 157 2.55 12.78 -13.58
N VAL A 158 2.79 11.58 -13.07
CA VAL A 158 4.14 11.09 -12.81
C VAL A 158 4.60 10.21 -13.96
N ASN A 159 5.69 10.59 -14.62
CA ASN A 159 6.33 9.80 -15.66
C ASN A 159 7.45 8.95 -15.05
N ILE A 160 7.17 7.66 -14.75
CA ILE A 160 8.13 6.68 -14.22
C ILE A 160 8.08 5.34 -14.98
N GLN A 161 7.54 5.36 -16.20
CA GLN A 161 7.23 4.15 -16.97
C GLN A 161 8.46 3.44 -17.54
N ASP A 162 9.57 4.14 -17.70
CA ASP A 162 10.71 3.66 -18.48
C ASP A 162 11.27 2.34 -17.93
N ARG A 163 11.32 2.22 -16.61
CA ARG A 163 11.83 1.04 -15.91
C ARG A 163 10.76 0.31 -15.08
N LEU A 164 9.50 0.72 -15.19
CA LEU A 164 8.42 0.15 -14.39
C LEU A 164 8.12 -1.29 -14.81
N ILE A 165 8.22 -2.22 -13.87
CA ILE A 165 7.94 -3.65 -14.08
C ILE A 165 6.72 -4.13 -13.29
N ALA A 166 6.42 -3.53 -12.13
CA ALA A 166 5.30 -3.96 -11.31
C ALA A 166 4.61 -2.82 -10.55
N LEU A 167 3.30 -2.99 -10.38
CA LEU A 167 2.42 -2.19 -9.54
C LEU A 167 1.78 -3.09 -8.49
N HIS A 168 1.93 -2.75 -7.22
CA HIS A 168 1.35 -3.48 -6.10
C HIS A 168 0.29 -2.62 -5.41
N TYR A 169 -0.94 -3.10 -5.37
CA TYR A 169 -2.04 -2.48 -4.64
C TYR A 169 -2.31 -3.27 -3.37
N ILE A 170 -1.92 -2.76 -2.21
CA ILE A 170 -2.11 -3.45 -0.93
C ILE A 170 -3.42 -3.07 -0.24
N ASP A 171 -4.01 -1.94 -0.63
CA ASP A 171 -5.34 -1.53 -0.22
C ASP A 171 -6.22 -1.20 -1.43
N VAL A 172 -7.52 -1.35 -1.25
CA VAL A 172 -8.50 -1.07 -2.31
C VAL A 172 -8.80 0.44 -2.32
N PRO A 173 -8.56 1.16 -3.43
CA PRO A 173 -8.88 2.57 -3.52
C PRO A 173 -10.41 2.79 -3.40
N TRP A 174 -10.81 3.99 -2.96
CA TRP A 174 -12.22 4.36 -2.82
C TRP A 174 -13.00 4.29 -4.14
N ARG A 175 -12.31 4.57 -5.24
CA ARG A 175 -12.91 4.59 -6.57
C ARG A 175 -12.19 3.59 -7.45
N PRO A 176 -12.84 2.53 -7.92
CA PRO A 176 -12.25 1.60 -8.88
C PRO A 176 -11.72 2.29 -10.14
N ALA A 177 -12.33 3.41 -10.54
CA ALA A 177 -11.86 4.24 -11.64
C ALA A 177 -10.45 4.83 -11.43
N ASP A 178 -9.99 4.96 -10.18
CA ASP A 178 -8.65 5.47 -9.88
C ASP A 178 -7.58 4.46 -10.30
N VAL A 179 -7.82 3.17 -10.12
CA VAL A 179 -6.94 2.10 -10.64
C VAL A 179 -6.86 2.20 -12.17
N GLY A 180 -8.00 2.26 -12.84
CA GLY A 180 -8.03 2.38 -14.31
C GLY A 180 -7.35 3.66 -14.82
N ARG A 181 -7.44 4.77 -14.09
CA ARG A 181 -6.76 6.02 -14.41
C ARG A 181 -5.24 5.88 -14.26
N ILE A 182 -4.77 5.28 -13.19
CA ILE A 182 -3.34 5.01 -12.95
C ILE A 182 -2.79 4.11 -14.05
N LEU A 183 -3.48 3.02 -14.36
CA LEU A 183 -3.09 2.10 -15.42
C LEU A 183 -2.95 2.83 -16.77
N ARG A 184 -3.86 3.75 -17.09
CA ARG A 184 -3.79 4.58 -18.31
C ARG A 184 -2.66 5.61 -18.25
N THR A 185 -2.49 6.28 -17.09
CA THR A 185 -1.46 7.31 -16.89
C THR A 185 -0.07 6.73 -17.10
N PHE A 186 0.17 5.53 -16.59
CA PHE A 186 1.45 4.85 -16.75
C PHE A 186 1.62 4.21 -18.14
N LYS A 187 0.65 4.32 -19.07
CA LYS A 187 0.72 3.67 -20.39
C LYS A 187 1.31 2.28 -20.27
N ILE A 188 0.73 1.46 -19.37
CA ILE A 188 1.32 0.20 -18.95
C ILE A 188 1.66 -0.66 -20.15
N LYS A 189 2.94 -0.93 -20.31
CA LYS A 189 3.43 -1.86 -21.32
C LYS A 189 2.91 -3.27 -20.98
N LYS A 190 2.71 -4.11 -21.99
CA LYS A 190 2.17 -5.48 -21.83
C LYS A 190 2.91 -6.35 -20.79
N ASN A 191 4.11 -5.97 -20.37
CA ASN A 191 4.99 -6.73 -19.50
C ASN A 191 5.01 -6.24 -18.05
N VAL A 192 4.16 -5.27 -17.65
CA VAL A 192 4.09 -4.80 -16.25
C VAL A 192 3.18 -5.72 -15.45
N GLU A 193 3.70 -6.25 -14.35
CA GLU A 193 2.93 -7.08 -13.42
C GLU A 193 2.07 -6.18 -12.52
N VAL A 194 0.78 -6.51 -12.38
CA VAL A 194 -0.15 -5.83 -11.46
C VAL A 194 -0.62 -6.84 -10.42
N THR A 195 -0.39 -6.57 -9.14
CA THR A 195 -0.77 -7.42 -8.01
C THR A 195 -1.41 -6.62 -6.88
#